data_14a20cff15128159d2e9baa22f3ef98f
#
_entry.id   14a20cff15128159d2e9baa22f3ef98f
#
_cell.length_a   1.000
_cell.length_b   1.000
_cell.length_c   1.000
_cell.angle_alpha   90.00
_cell.angle_beta   90.00
_cell.angle_gamma   90.00
#
_symmetry.space_group_name_H-M   'P 1'
#
loop_
_entity.id
_entity.type
_entity.pdbx_description
1 polymer ?
#
loop_
_entity_poly.entity_id
_entity_poly.type
_entity_poly.pdbx_seq_one_letter_code
_entity_poly.pdbx_strand_id
1 'polypeptide(L)'
;MCIHSCSAVSSIGAVVGNASTSTRGFSASIDDTFLMTKIITKISGIELKNFTDITVSVSHGHVLLAGNIENQSKRLELIKEVWKINGVKNVYNEMNIGSSPSLADRADDLLFETRIKNRLLFKSGVYSNNYSVDVVNGNVYVMGTASSFEEKITLEKYLNEMKDIKKLVTIVSLPKNEK
;
A
#
# COMPACT_ATOMS: atom_id res chain seq x y z
N MET A 1 -31.94 -32.95 -9.51
CA MET A 1 -30.49 -33.16 -9.34
C MET A 1 -29.76 -32.01 -10.03
N CYS A 2 -29.59 -30.90 -9.31
CA CYS A 2 -29.00 -29.70 -9.85
C CYS A 2 -27.77 -29.37 -9.02
N ILE A 3 -26.61 -29.48 -9.66
CA ILE A 3 -25.31 -29.13 -9.09
C ILE A 3 -25.09 -27.64 -9.36
N HIS A 4 -25.17 -26.80 -8.35
CA HIS A 4 -24.77 -25.43 -8.46
C HIS A 4 -23.29 -25.33 -8.13
N SER A 5 -22.51 -25.06 -9.16
CA SER A 5 -21.11 -24.71 -9.02
C SER A 5 -20.98 -23.33 -8.39
N CYS A 6 -20.42 -23.29 -7.21
CA CYS A 6 -19.99 -22.08 -6.54
C CYS A 6 -18.59 -21.74 -7.08
N SER A 7 -18.50 -20.77 -7.97
CA SER A 7 -17.24 -20.26 -8.47
C SER A 7 -17.01 -18.82 -7.97
N ALA A 8 -15.77 -18.59 -7.60
CA ALA A 8 -15.11 -17.29 -7.46
C ALA A 8 -15.35 -16.51 -6.18
N VAL A 9 -14.62 -16.88 -5.14
CA VAL A 9 -14.04 -15.91 -4.21
C VAL A 9 -12.55 -16.26 -4.06
N SER A 10 -11.74 -15.77 -4.95
CA SER A 10 -10.29 -15.97 -4.91
C SER A 10 -9.56 -14.69 -5.28
N SER A 11 -9.55 -13.73 -4.38
CA SER A 11 -8.58 -12.64 -4.35
C SER A 11 -8.52 -11.90 -3.00
N ILE A 12 -9.14 -12.42 -1.95
CA ILE A 12 -9.01 -11.85 -0.59
C ILE A 12 -7.85 -12.49 0.19
N GLY A 13 -7.19 -13.48 -0.40
CA GLY A 13 -6.19 -14.32 0.29
C GLY A 13 -4.82 -13.68 0.57
N ALA A 14 -4.49 -12.52 0.00
CA ALA A 14 -3.16 -11.94 0.14
C ALA A 14 -3.00 -10.97 1.33
N VAL A 15 -4.08 -10.60 2.01
CA VAL A 15 -4.04 -9.56 3.06
C VAL A 15 -3.77 -10.14 4.46
N VAL A 16 -3.92 -11.45 4.67
CA VAL A 16 -3.92 -12.04 6.03
C VAL A 16 -2.52 -12.43 6.54
N GLY A 17 -1.50 -12.43 5.67
CA GLY A 17 -0.18 -13.01 6.03
C GLY A 17 0.70 -12.20 6.96
N ASN A 18 0.52 -10.89 7.09
CA ASN A 18 1.49 -10.00 7.78
C ASN A 18 0.97 -9.34 9.08
N ALA A 19 -0.23 -9.68 9.52
CA ALA A 19 -0.84 -8.98 10.67
C ALA A 19 -0.25 -9.36 12.04
N SER A 20 0.38 -10.53 12.17
CA SER A 20 0.71 -11.12 13.47
C SER A 20 2.08 -10.79 14.04
N THR A 21 2.97 -10.11 13.28
CA THR A 21 4.35 -9.86 13.69
C THR A 21 4.75 -8.38 13.69
N SER A 22 3.80 -7.47 13.49
CA SER A 22 4.03 -6.04 13.46
C SER A 22 4.12 -5.45 14.88
N THR A 23 5.05 -4.52 15.11
CA THR A 23 5.14 -3.73 16.36
C THR A 23 3.91 -2.86 16.63
N ARG A 24 3.00 -2.72 15.64
CA ARG A 24 1.76 -1.98 15.80
C ARG A 24 0.75 -2.65 16.71
N GLY A 25 0.94 -3.94 16.98
CA GLY A 25 -0.05 -4.76 17.64
C GLY A 25 -1.21 -5.17 16.72
N PHE A 26 -1.89 -6.22 17.11
CA PHE A 26 -2.96 -6.84 16.34
C PHE A 26 -4.15 -5.90 16.04
N SER A 27 -4.56 -5.08 17.02
CA SER A 27 -5.70 -4.17 16.87
C SER A 27 -5.46 -3.09 15.81
N ALA A 28 -4.26 -2.51 15.76
CA ALA A 28 -3.93 -1.49 14.75
C ALA A 28 -3.90 -2.07 13.34
N SER A 29 -3.42 -3.30 13.17
CA SER A 29 -3.46 -4.02 11.89
C SER A 29 -4.89 -4.36 11.44
N ILE A 30 -5.79 -4.71 12.39
CA ILE A 30 -7.20 -4.95 12.10
C ILE A 30 -7.89 -3.66 11.65
N ASP A 31 -7.68 -2.56 12.36
CA ASP A 31 -8.24 -1.25 12.02
C ASP A 31 -7.81 -0.79 10.62
N ASP A 32 -6.54 -0.91 10.29
CA ASP A 32 -6.01 -0.56 8.96
C ASP A 32 -6.59 -1.48 7.86
N THR A 33 -6.72 -2.79 8.13
CA THR A 33 -7.33 -3.73 7.19
C THR A 33 -8.80 -3.42 6.95
N PHE A 34 -9.53 -3.09 8.01
CA PHE A 34 -10.94 -2.72 7.91
C PHE A 34 -11.11 -1.39 7.15
N LEU A 35 -10.24 -0.42 7.43
CA LEU A 35 -10.22 0.85 6.72
C LEU A 35 -9.91 0.66 5.23
N MET A 36 -8.90 -0.15 4.90
CA MET A 36 -8.56 -0.51 3.52
C MET A 36 -9.74 -1.16 2.79
N THR A 37 -10.45 -2.09 3.44
CA THR A 37 -11.64 -2.73 2.86
C THR A 37 -12.74 -1.71 2.56
N LYS A 38 -13.01 -0.78 3.47
CA LYS A 38 -13.98 0.31 3.23
C LYS A 38 -13.58 1.18 2.05
N ILE A 39 -12.30 1.52 1.94
CA ILE A 39 -11.76 2.32 0.85
C ILE A 39 -11.94 1.59 -0.48
N ILE A 40 -11.53 0.33 -0.57
CA ILE A 40 -11.67 -0.49 -1.78
C ILE A 40 -13.15 -0.61 -2.19
N THR A 41 -14.04 -0.90 -1.25
CA THR A 41 -15.48 -0.97 -1.50
C THR A 41 -16.02 0.36 -2.03
N LYS A 42 -15.59 1.48 -1.46
CA LYS A 42 -16.01 2.81 -1.89
C LYS A 42 -15.51 3.14 -3.30
N ILE A 43 -14.24 2.82 -3.59
CA ILE A 43 -13.61 3.03 -4.90
C ILE A 43 -14.31 2.18 -5.97
N SER A 44 -14.64 0.92 -5.67
CA SER A 44 -15.32 0.03 -6.63
C SER A 44 -16.73 0.51 -7.01
N GLY A 45 -17.35 1.36 -6.19
CA GLY A 45 -18.62 2.01 -6.49
C GLY A 45 -18.49 3.27 -7.38
N ILE A 46 -17.29 3.76 -7.63
CA ILE A 46 -17.02 4.85 -8.57
C ILE A 46 -16.84 4.24 -9.96
N GLU A 47 -17.48 4.81 -10.97
CA GLU A 47 -17.32 4.35 -12.35
C GLU A 47 -15.92 4.65 -12.89
N LEU A 48 -14.97 3.79 -12.56
CA LEU A 48 -13.61 3.79 -13.08
C LEU A 48 -13.46 2.67 -14.10
N LYS A 49 -12.95 2.96 -15.28
CA LYS A 49 -12.69 1.94 -16.32
C LYS A 49 -11.71 0.88 -15.83
N ASN A 50 -10.70 1.29 -15.10
CA ASN A 50 -9.59 0.46 -14.66
C ASN A 50 -9.27 0.69 -13.19
N PHE A 51 -10.25 0.48 -12.33
CA PHE A 51 -10.05 0.63 -10.89
C PHE A 51 -8.93 -0.30 -10.36
N THR A 52 -8.68 -1.43 -11.04
CA THR A 52 -7.60 -2.36 -10.72
C THR A 52 -6.19 -1.80 -10.93
N ASP A 53 -6.08 -0.63 -11.59
CA ASP A 53 -4.80 0.06 -11.80
C ASP A 53 -4.43 0.97 -10.63
N ILE A 54 -5.28 1.02 -9.59
CA ILE A 54 -5.05 1.82 -8.40
C ILE A 54 -4.68 0.90 -7.24
N THR A 55 -3.46 1.09 -6.74
CA THR A 55 -2.98 0.47 -5.51
C THR A 55 -3.42 1.31 -4.32
N VAL A 56 -4.00 0.66 -3.33
CA VAL A 56 -4.41 1.24 -2.06
C VAL A 56 -3.63 0.61 -0.93
N SER A 57 -2.90 1.40 -0.17
CA SER A 57 -2.20 0.94 1.04
C SER A 57 -2.58 1.81 2.23
N VAL A 58 -2.72 1.20 3.39
CA VAL A 58 -3.15 1.88 4.62
C VAL A 58 -2.21 1.55 5.77
N SER A 59 -1.82 2.59 6.50
CA SER A 59 -1.00 2.46 7.71
C SER A 59 -1.39 3.52 8.73
N HIS A 60 -1.94 3.12 9.88
CA HIS A 60 -2.39 4.02 10.97
C HIS A 60 -3.35 5.13 10.51
N GLY A 61 -4.21 4.82 9.54
CA GLY A 61 -5.14 5.79 8.94
C GLY A 61 -4.52 6.70 7.88
N HIS A 62 -3.22 6.57 7.59
CA HIS A 62 -2.59 7.17 6.43
C HIS A 62 -2.86 6.29 5.21
N VAL A 63 -3.40 6.87 4.15
CA VAL A 63 -3.82 6.16 2.94
C VAL A 63 -2.92 6.58 1.78
N LEU A 64 -2.33 5.62 1.11
CA LEU A 64 -1.65 5.81 -0.17
C LEU A 64 -2.60 5.40 -1.29
N LEU A 65 -2.71 6.24 -2.30
CA LEU A 65 -3.37 5.96 -3.58
C LEU A 65 -2.33 6.13 -4.68
N ALA A 66 -1.88 5.04 -5.29
CA ALA A 66 -0.88 5.05 -6.35
C ALA A 66 -1.39 4.29 -7.58
N GLY A 67 -0.88 4.61 -8.76
CA GLY A 67 -1.27 3.95 -10.00
C GLY A 67 -1.71 4.91 -11.09
N ASN A 68 -2.51 4.42 -12.03
CA ASN A 68 -3.00 5.20 -13.15
C ASN A 68 -4.51 5.40 -13.07
N ILE A 69 -4.94 6.61 -13.39
CA ILE A 69 -6.35 7.00 -13.43
C ILE A 69 -6.64 7.74 -14.73
N GLU A 70 -7.85 7.60 -15.26
CA GLU A 70 -8.23 8.06 -16.58
C GLU A 70 -8.08 9.57 -16.80
N ASN A 71 -8.48 10.36 -15.80
CA ASN A 71 -8.50 11.80 -15.90
C ASN A 71 -8.52 12.49 -14.54
N GLN A 72 -8.31 13.80 -14.56
CA GLN A 72 -8.25 14.65 -13.37
C GLN A 72 -9.55 14.66 -12.56
N SER A 73 -10.71 14.65 -13.21
CA SER A 73 -12.00 14.69 -12.53
C SER A 73 -12.20 13.43 -11.68
N LYS A 74 -11.91 12.26 -12.24
CA LYS A 74 -11.99 10.98 -11.54
C LYS A 74 -10.99 10.90 -10.39
N ARG A 75 -9.77 11.42 -10.58
CA ARG A 75 -8.76 11.51 -9.52
C ARG A 75 -9.25 12.33 -8.33
N LEU A 76 -9.83 13.50 -8.59
CA LEU A 76 -10.38 14.37 -7.55
C LEU A 76 -11.61 13.75 -6.87
N GLU A 77 -12.50 13.11 -7.62
CA GLU A 77 -13.66 12.39 -7.10
C GLU A 77 -13.21 11.30 -6.12
N LEU A 78 -12.26 10.46 -6.53
CA LEU A 78 -11.73 9.38 -5.71
C LEU A 78 -11.11 9.90 -4.41
N ILE A 79 -10.25 10.91 -4.48
CA ILE A 79 -9.64 11.52 -3.30
C ILE A 79 -10.70 12.06 -2.35
N LYS A 80 -11.72 12.77 -2.86
CA LYS A 80 -12.82 13.30 -2.05
C LYS A 80 -13.62 12.19 -1.37
N GLU A 81 -13.88 11.08 -2.07
CA GLU A 81 -14.62 9.96 -1.51
C GLU A 81 -13.80 9.24 -0.42
N VAL A 82 -12.50 9.09 -0.62
CA VAL A 82 -11.62 8.50 0.41
C VAL A 82 -11.56 9.37 1.67
N TRP A 83 -11.48 10.69 1.52
CA TRP A 83 -11.46 11.61 2.67
C TRP A 83 -12.74 11.57 3.52
N LYS A 84 -13.89 11.17 2.95
CA LYS A 84 -15.15 11.03 3.70
C LYS A 84 -15.21 9.77 4.58
N ILE A 85 -14.28 8.86 4.42
CA ILE A 85 -14.28 7.59 5.15
C ILE A 85 -13.75 7.83 6.57
N ASN A 86 -14.57 7.49 7.56
CA ASN A 86 -14.16 7.60 8.95
C ASN A 86 -12.95 6.70 9.24
N GLY A 87 -11.92 7.27 9.86
CA GLY A 87 -10.63 6.62 10.13
C GLY A 87 -9.49 7.08 9.23
N VAL A 88 -9.78 7.74 8.10
CA VAL A 88 -8.76 8.37 7.25
C VAL A 88 -8.21 9.60 7.94
N LYS A 89 -6.89 9.64 8.13
CA LYS A 89 -6.17 10.77 8.73
C LYS A 89 -5.39 11.57 7.70
N ASN A 90 -4.90 10.91 6.66
CA ASN A 90 -4.18 11.55 5.56
C ASN A 90 -4.30 10.72 4.28
N VAL A 91 -4.27 11.39 3.12
CA VAL A 91 -4.28 10.76 1.80
C VAL A 91 -3.08 11.23 1.01
N TYR A 92 -2.19 10.30 0.68
CA TYR A 92 -1.04 10.49 -0.20
C TYR A 92 -1.46 10.11 -1.61
N ASN A 93 -1.59 11.12 -2.46
CA ASN A 93 -2.01 10.93 -3.84
C ASN A 93 -0.78 10.85 -4.76
N GLU A 94 -0.49 9.63 -5.17
CA GLU A 94 0.59 9.28 -6.11
C GLU A 94 0.02 8.71 -7.43
N MET A 95 -1.25 9.03 -7.73
CA MET A 95 -1.89 8.62 -8.97
C MET A 95 -1.47 9.52 -10.13
N ASN A 96 -1.09 8.90 -11.24
CA ASN A 96 -0.82 9.54 -12.51
C ASN A 96 -2.06 9.51 -13.41
N ILE A 97 -2.22 10.54 -14.23
CA ILE A 97 -3.23 10.51 -15.29
C ILE A 97 -2.61 9.80 -16.49
N GLY A 98 -3.25 8.73 -16.94
CA GLY A 98 -2.72 7.94 -18.04
C GLY A 98 -3.47 6.63 -18.27
N SER A 99 -3.01 5.87 -19.25
CA SER A 99 -3.52 4.54 -19.57
C SER A 99 -3.05 3.50 -18.56
N SER A 100 -3.72 2.36 -18.56
CA SER A 100 -3.32 1.18 -17.79
C SER A 100 -1.91 0.73 -18.16
N PRO A 101 -1.08 0.33 -17.18
CA PRO A 101 0.20 -0.29 -17.46
C PRO A 101 0.00 -1.63 -18.17
N SER A 102 0.98 -2.03 -18.98
CA SER A 102 0.97 -3.34 -19.64
C SER A 102 1.13 -4.47 -18.60
N LEU A 103 0.82 -5.70 -19.01
CA LEU A 103 1.07 -6.88 -18.17
C LEU A 103 2.56 -7.06 -17.87
N ALA A 104 3.43 -6.70 -18.81
CA ALA A 104 4.88 -6.74 -18.61
C ALA A 104 5.33 -5.72 -17.54
N ASP A 105 4.84 -4.48 -17.62
CA ASP A 105 5.17 -3.46 -16.62
C ASP A 105 4.72 -3.87 -15.21
N ARG A 106 3.54 -4.49 -15.09
CA ARG A 106 3.04 -5.01 -13.80
C ARG A 106 3.89 -6.16 -13.26
N ALA A 107 4.36 -7.04 -14.16
CA ALA A 107 5.26 -8.14 -13.78
C ALA A 107 6.60 -7.60 -13.30
N ASP A 108 7.15 -6.61 -13.98
CA ASP A 108 8.40 -5.94 -13.59
C ASP A 108 8.28 -5.24 -12.23
N ASP A 109 7.17 -4.52 -11.99
CA ASP A 109 6.86 -3.91 -10.70
C ASP A 109 6.81 -4.96 -9.58
N LEU A 110 6.12 -6.08 -9.79
CA LEU A 110 6.00 -7.16 -8.81
C LEU A 110 7.36 -7.82 -8.50
N LEU A 111 8.18 -8.06 -9.52
CA LEU A 111 9.54 -8.59 -9.34
C LEU A 111 10.42 -7.61 -8.57
N PHE A 112 10.29 -6.32 -8.87
CA PHE A 112 11.04 -5.29 -8.17
C PHE A 112 10.59 -5.14 -6.71
N GLU A 113 9.30 -5.15 -6.44
CA GLU A 113 8.73 -5.16 -5.10
C GLU A 113 9.25 -6.34 -4.28
N THR A 114 9.21 -7.55 -4.84
CA THR A 114 9.73 -8.77 -4.21
C THR A 114 11.21 -8.64 -3.87
N ARG A 115 12.00 -8.06 -4.77
CA ARG A 115 13.43 -7.81 -4.56
C ARG A 115 13.68 -6.85 -3.40
N ILE A 116 12.92 -5.76 -3.31
CA ILE A 116 13.03 -4.80 -2.21
C ILE A 116 12.63 -5.44 -0.89
N LYS A 117 11.50 -6.15 -0.85
CA LYS A 117 11.03 -6.86 0.35
C LYS A 117 12.09 -7.85 0.86
N ASN A 118 12.69 -8.63 -0.03
CA ASN A 118 13.77 -9.56 0.33
C ASN A 118 15.01 -8.83 0.86
N ARG A 119 15.41 -7.72 0.26
CA ARG A 119 16.53 -6.92 0.76
C ARG A 119 16.27 -6.34 2.15
N LEU A 120 15.04 -5.87 2.41
CA LEU A 120 14.65 -5.36 3.73
C LEU A 120 14.59 -6.47 4.77
N LEU A 121 14.18 -7.68 4.40
CA LEU A 121 14.11 -8.83 5.32
C LEU A 121 15.48 -9.17 5.93
N PHE A 122 16.55 -9.02 5.15
CA PHE A 122 17.91 -9.32 5.60
C PHE A 122 18.69 -8.08 6.05
N LYS A 123 18.07 -6.89 6.06
CA LYS A 123 18.74 -5.67 6.51
C LYS A 123 18.79 -5.60 8.03
N SER A 124 19.99 -5.67 8.60
CA SER A 124 20.18 -5.46 10.05
C SER A 124 19.72 -4.07 10.48
N GLY A 125 19.03 -4.00 11.62
CA GLY A 125 18.50 -2.76 12.19
C GLY A 125 17.19 -2.30 11.54
N VAL A 126 16.56 -3.13 10.71
CA VAL A 126 15.23 -2.87 10.11
C VAL A 126 14.32 -4.05 10.39
N TYR A 127 13.19 -3.79 11.02
CA TYR A 127 12.12 -4.78 11.23
C TYR A 127 11.16 -4.77 10.06
N SER A 128 11.48 -5.52 9.01
CA SER A 128 10.78 -5.50 7.72
C SER A 128 9.27 -5.73 7.82
N ASN A 129 8.81 -6.49 8.82
CA ASN A 129 7.39 -6.76 9.07
C ASN A 129 6.59 -5.51 9.51
N ASN A 130 7.27 -4.44 9.89
CA ASN A 130 6.63 -3.18 10.26
C ASN A 130 6.28 -2.31 9.05
N TYR A 131 6.66 -2.76 7.84
CA TYR A 131 6.52 -1.97 6.62
C TYR A 131 5.77 -2.73 5.53
N SER A 132 4.89 -2.02 4.83
CA SER A 132 4.45 -2.42 3.49
C SER A 132 5.39 -1.79 2.46
N VAL A 133 5.66 -2.52 1.41
CA VAL A 133 6.38 -2.04 0.24
C VAL A 133 5.49 -2.29 -0.96
N ASP A 134 5.22 -1.24 -1.72
CA ASP A 134 4.48 -1.30 -2.97
C ASP A 134 5.34 -0.70 -4.07
N VAL A 135 5.33 -1.31 -5.25
CA VAL A 135 5.97 -0.76 -6.45
C VAL A 135 4.90 -0.54 -7.50
N VAL A 136 4.82 0.69 -8.00
CA VAL A 136 3.81 1.09 -8.98
C VAL A 136 4.45 1.98 -10.03
N ASN A 137 4.40 1.56 -11.29
CA ASN A 137 5.03 2.25 -12.42
C ASN A 137 6.54 2.50 -12.19
N GLY A 138 7.23 1.57 -11.54
CA GLY A 138 8.65 1.66 -11.19
C GLY A 138 8.97 2.61 -10.02
N ASN A 139 7.96 3.20 -9.38
CA ASN A 139 8.12 4.00 -8.18
C ASN A 139 7.90 3.14 -6.93
N VAL A 140 8.71 3.37 -5.90
CA VAL A 140 8.69 2.60 -4.65
C VAL A 140 8.02 3.40 -3.56
N TYR A 141 7.06 2.78 -2.90
CA TYR A 141 6.31 3.34 -1.78
C TYR A 141 6.51 2.45 -0.56
N VAL A 142 6.93 3.04 0.56
CA VAL A 142 7.14 2.32 1.81
C VAL A 142 6.33 2.98 2.91
N MET A 143 5.39 2.21 3.48
CA MET A 143 4.54 2.69 4.58
C MET A 143 4.75 1.83 5.81
N GLY A 144 4.69 2.43 6.99
CA GLY A 144 4.81 1.65 8.21
C GLY A 144 5.11 2.46 9.44
N THR A 145 5.58 1.75 10.47
CA THR A 145 6.00 2.36 11.74
C THR A 145 7.34 1.79 12.15
N ALA A 146 8.35 2.65 12.18
CA ALA A 146 9.64 2.28 12.74
C ALA A 146 9.53 2.15 14.26
N SER A 147 10.23 1.21 14.86
CA SER A 147 10.25 1.01 16.31
C SER A 147 11.07 2.09 17.03
N SER A 148 12.01 2.71 16.32
CA SER A 148 12.83 3.81 16.81
C SER A 148 13.22 4.79 15.70
N PHE A 149 13.74 5.95 16.10
CA PHE A 149 14.25 6.93 15.17
C PHE A 149 15.46 6.41 14.38
N GLU A 150 16.31 5.63 15.03
CA GLU A 150 17.50 4.99 14.42
C GLU A 150 17.09 3.98 13.34
N GLU A 151 16.04 3.18 13.60
CA GLU A 151 15.51 2.27 12.59
C GLU A 151 14.99 3.03 11.37
N LYS A 152 14.23 4.11 11.60
CA LYS A 152 13.72 4.96 10.51
C LYS A 152 14.84 5.50 9.64
N ILE A 153 15.89 6.08 10.24
CA ILE A 153 17.06 6.59 9.50
C ILE A 153 17.75 5.46 8.74
N THR A 154 17.92 4.30 9.37
CA THR A 154 18.58 3.13 8.76
C THR A 154 17.80 2.66 7.54
N LEU A 155 16.47 2.57 7.65
CA LEU A 155 15.58 2.20 6.55
C LEU A 155 15.68 3.20 5.39
N GLU A 156 15.48 4.49 5.66
CA GLU A 156 15.48 5.54 4.65
C GLU A 156 16.83 5.63 3.93
N LYS A 157 17.94 5.58 4.68
CA LYS A 157 19.28 5.56 4.12
C LYS A 157 19.48 4.36 3.20
N TYR A 158 19.13 3.17 3.68
CA TYR A 158 19.29 1.93 2.92
C TYR A 158 18.50 1.94 1.61
N LEU A 159 17.24 2.41 1.65
CA LEU A 159 16.42 2.52 0.45
C LEU A 159 16.97 3.56 -0.54
N ASN A 160 17.46 4.70 -0.05
CA ASN A 160 18.06 5.74 -0.91
C ASN A 160 19.39 5.33 -1.55
N GLU A 161 20.10 4.36 -0.97
CA GLU A 161 21.33 3.80 -1.56
C GLU A 161 21.06 2.79 -2.69
N MET A 162 19.80 2.36 -2.87
CA MET A 162 19.42 1.44 -3.94
C MET A 162 19.30 2.18 -5.28
N LYS A 163 20.29 1.97 -6.16
CA LYS A 163 20.39 2.66 -7.47
C LYS A 163 19.23 2.35 -8.42
N ASP A 164 18.52 1.24 -8.19
CA ASP A 164 17.44 0.78 -9.05
C ASP A 164 16.12 1.55 -8.78
N ILE A 165 16.03 2.30 -7.68
CA ILE A 165 14.85 3.08 -7.30
C ILE A 165 14.86 4.42 -8.02
N LYS A 166 13.89 4.65 -8.91
CA LYS A 166 13.74 5.92 -9.63
C LYS A 166 13.09 7.00 -8.77
N LYS A 167 12.05 6.64 -8.03
CA LYS A 167 11.36 7.50 -7.07
C LYS A 167 11.06 6.69 -5.82
N LEU A 168 11.40 7.25 -4.67
CA LEU A 168 11.09 6.68 -3.35
C LEU A 168 10.16 7.62 -2.59
N VAL A 169 9.07 7.07 -2.06
CA VAL A 169 8.18 7.76 -1.15
C VAL A 169 8.08 6.95 0.14
N THR A 170 8.54 7.52 1.26
CA THR A 170 8.47 6.89 2.57
C THR A 170 7.41 7.58 3.44
N ILE A 171 6.44 6.81 3.92
CA ILE A 171 5.38 7.25 4.82
C ILE A 171 5.54 6.45 6.12
N VAL A 172 6.61 6.76 6.86
CA VAL A 172 7.03 6.02 8.05
C VAL A 172 6.84 6.87 9.30
N SER A 173 5.96 6.38 10.17
CA SER A 173 5.68 6.96 11.48
C SER A 173 6.64 6.44 12.54
N LEU A 174 6.75 7.14 13.65
CA LEU A 174 7.30 6.63 14.90
C LEU A 174 6.15 6.24 15.84
N PRO A 175 6.36 5.32 16.80
CA PRO A 175 5.38 5.02 17.83
C PRO A 175 5.01 6.32 18.56
N LYS A 176 3.72 6.54 18.83
CA LYS A 176 3.35 7.58 19.79
C LYS A 176 3.90 7.15 21.14
N ASN A 177 4.76 7.96 21.74
CA ASN A 177 5.09 7.79 23.15
C ASN A 177 3.78 7.98 23.92
N GLU A 178 3.16 6.90 24.36
CA GLU A 178 2.12 6.98 25.40
C GLU A 178 2.82 7.48 26.66
N LYS A 179 2.50 8.73 27.03
CA LYS A 179 2.88 9.31 28.32
C LYS A 179 1.88 8.85 29.36
#